data_c6ae75b67831bb5ff99b471cd31e22ea
#
_entry.id   c6ae75b67831bb5ff99b471cd31e22ea
#
_cell.length_a   1.000
_cell.length_b   1.000
_cell.length_c   1.000
_cell.angle_alpha   90.00
_cell.angle_beta   90.00
_cell.angle_gamma   90.00
#
_symmetry.space_group_name_H-M   'P 1'
#
loop_
_entity.id
_entity.type
_entity.pdbx_description
1 polymer ?
#
loop_
_entity_poly.entity_id
_entity_poly.type
_entity_poly.pdbx_seq_one_letter_code
_entity_poly.pdbx_strand_id
1 'polypeptide(L)'
;MNIDFVFSWAENEQGKMVHVDNVPRGIQCGCKCPYCHERLLARHGEVRQHGFAHHSDTRGANLKICYVVTMYKLAEQIIQSAKRIHAPSYYGIFPEMDIEFVDVRIDSCFERADKQPDVIATTKEGQQYLIEFLFQYKIQHK
;
A
#
# COMPACT_ATOMS: atom_id res chain seq x y z
N MET A 1 -10.45 21.90 -8.19
CA MET A 1 -9.54 21.70 -7.05
C MET A 1 -8.59 20.55 -7.35
N ASN A 2 -7.32 20.84 -7.34
CA ASN A 2 -6.32 19.81 -7.57
C ASN A 2 -6.03 19.07 -6.28
N ILE A 3 -6.21 17.77 -6.32
CA ILE A 3 -5.82 16.92 -5.20
C ILE A 3 -4.42 16.43 -5.50
N ASP A 4 -3.46 16.86 -4.69
CA ASP A 4 -2.09 16.40 -4.83
C ASP A 4 -1.92 15.11 -4.06
N PHE A 5 -1.70 14.02 -4.79
CA PHE A 5 -1.38 12.75 -4.17
C PHE A 5 0.09 12.74 -3.79
N VAL A 6 0.36 12.55 -2.52
CA VAL A 6 1.73 12.46 -2.03
C VAL A 6 2.12 10.99 -1.98
N PHE A 7 3.11 10.64 -2.79
CA PHE A 7 3.62 9.28 -2.85
C PHE A 7 4.86 9.19 -1.96
N SER A 8 4.67 8.76 -0.72
CA SER A 8 5.79 8.59 0.21
C SER A 8 6.51 7.26 0.01
N TRP A 9 5.88 6.33 -0.71
CA TRP A 9 6.39 4.99 -0.94
C TRP A 9 6.40 4.65 -2.41
N ALA A 10 7.37 3.85 -2.83
CA ALA A 10 7.48 3.38 -4.20
C ALA A 10 8.14 2.01 -4.21
N GLU A 11 8.06 1.31 -5.35
CA GLU A 11 8.62 -0.02 -5.51
C GLU A 11 10.07 0.06 -5.97
N ASN A 12 10.98 -0.62 -5.29
CA ASN A 12 12.37 -0.66 -5.68
C ASN A 12 12.62 -1.77 -6.73
N GLU A 13 13.88 -1.95 -7.11
CA GLU A 13 14.24 -2.93 -8.14
C GLU A 13 13.99 -4.38 -7.70
N GLN A 14 13.93 -4.64 -6.39
CA GLN A 14 13.64 -5.95 -5.84
C GLN A 14 12.15 -6.20 -5.62
N GLY A 15 11.29 -5.28 -6.04
CA GLY A 15 9.85 -5.41 -5.89
C GLY A 15 9.34 -5.07 -4.49
N LYS A 16 10.16 -4.44 -3.66
CA LYS A 16 9.76 -4.05 -2.31
C LYS A 16 9.39 -2.59 -2.25
N MET A 17 8.39 -2.26 -1.44
CA MET A 17 8.01 -0.87 -1.18
C MET A 17 9.02 -0.25 -0.22
N VAL A 18 9.54 0.92 -0.60
CA VAL A 18 10.52 1.66 0.18
C VAL A 18 10.05 3.10 0.38
N HIS A 19 10.41 3.67 1.52
CA HIS A 19 10.05 5.05 1.83
C HIS A 19 11.03 6.02 1.16
N VAL A 20 10.52 7.18 0.76
CA VAL A 20 11.30 8.18 0.02
C VAL A 20 12.53 8.66 0.78
N ASP A 21 12.47 8.69 2.11
CA ASP A 21 13.60 9.12 2.93
C ASP A 21 14.74 8.10 3.00
N ASN A 22 14.49 6.88 2.54
CA ASN A 22 15.47 5.79 2.60
C ASN A 22 16.16 5.53 1.27
N VAL A 23 15.95 6.37 0.28
CA VAL A 23 16.53 6.20 -1.06
C VAL A 23 17.25 7.46 -1.49
N PRO A 24 18.20 7.37 -2.46
CA PRO A 24 18.88 8.55 -3.00
C PRO A 24 17.90 9.51 -3.67
N ARG A 25 18.25 10.77 -3.62
CA ARG A 25 17.46 11.84 -4.26
C ARG A 25 17.49 11.70 -5.78
N GLY A 26 16.38 12.07 -6.41
CA GLY A 26 16.28 12.13 -7.86
C GLY A 26 15.98 10.80 -8.50
N ILE A 27 16.33 10.66 -9.78
CA ILE A 27 16.07 9.45 -10.56
C ILE A 27 16.98 8.28 -10.09
N GLN A 28 18.03 8.60 -9.38
CA GLN A 28 18.96 7.59 -8.88
C GLN A 28 18.37 6.74 -7.77
N CYS A 29 17.18 7.06 -7.29
CA CYS A 29 16.51 6.24 -6.29
C CYS A 29 16.24 4.82 -6.79
N GLY A 30 16.16 4.61 -8.09
CA GLY A 30 15.90 3.30 -8.67
C GLY A 30 14.48 2.78 -8.43
N CYS A 31 13.55 3.68 -8.15
CA CYS A 31 12.18 3.30 -7.80
C CYS A 31 11.21 3.58 -8.92
N LYS A 32 10.11 2.82 -8.93
CA LYS A 32 9.07 2.95 -9.92
C LYS A 32 7.69 2.89 -9.28
N CYS A 33 6.69 3.36 -10.01
CA CYS A 33 5.31 3.22 -9.60
C CYS A 33 4.87 1.76 -9.80
N PRO A 34 4.27 1.12 -8.79
CA PRO A 34 3.87 -0.29 -8.94
C PRO A 34 2.73 -0.51 -9.93
N TYR A 35 2.01 0.55 -10.31
CA TYR A 35 0.90 0.44 -11.26
C TYR A 35 1.32 0.76 -12.69
N CYS A 36 1.80 1.99 -12.93
CA CYS A 36 2.14 2.41 -14.29
C CYS A 36 3.57 2.07 -14.69
N HIS A 37 4.39 1.63 -13.73
CA HIS A 37 5.78 1.20 -13.92
C HIS A 37 6.73 2.31 -14.37
N GLU A 38 6.31 3.55 -14.27
CA GLU A 38 7.15 4.68 -14.58
C GLU A 38 8.23 4.86 -13.51
N ARG A 39 9.44 5.19 -13.93
CA ARG A 39 10.52 5.52 -13.01
C ARG A 39 10.19 6.83 -12.31
N LEU A 40 10.42 6.86 -11.00
CA LEU A 40 10.05 7.99 -10.18
C LEU A 40 11.26 8.80 -9.74
N LEU A 41 10.99 10.06 -9.40
CA LEU A 41 11.99 10.96 -8.81
C LEU A 41 11.74 11.07 -7.32
N ALA A 42 12.76 10.79 -6.52
CA ALA A 42 12.68 11.00 -5.08
C ALA A 42 13.00 12.45 -4.76
N ARG A 43 12.08 13.15 -4.14
CA ARG A 43 12.24 14.56 -3.77
C ARG A 43 12.49 14.68 -2.27
N HIS A 44 13.61 15.29 -1.90
CA HIS A 44 14.03 15.51 -0.52
C HIS A 44 14.19 16.99 -0.22
N GLY A 45 13.35 17.84 -0.81
CA GLY A 45 13.48 19.29 -0.67
C GLY A 45 13.21 19.75 0.77
N GLU A 46 13.77 20.91 1.13
CA GLU A 46 13.60 21.47 2.47
C GLU A 46 12.26 22.21 2.59
N VAL A 47 11.74 22.74 1.49
CA VAL A 47 10.53 23.58 1.51
C VAL A 47 9.29 22.76 1.20
N ARG A 48 9.40 21.74 0.35
CA ARG A 48 8.27 20.90 -0.03
C ARG A 48 8.34 19.57 0.69
N GLN A 49 7.17 18.97 0.87
CA GLN A 49 7.07 17.66 1.47
C GLN A 49 7.86 16.64 0.64
N HIS A 50 8.57 15.75 1.33
CA HIS A 50 9.28 14.67 0.66
C HIS A 50 8.28 13.73 0.01
N GLY A 51 8.63 13.23 -1.17
CA GLY A 51 7.75 12.31 -1.88
C GLY A 51 8.34 11.89 -3.21
N PHE A 52 7.73 10.88 -3.80
CA PHE A 52 8.08 10.44 -5.15
C PHE A 52 7.21 11.17 -6.15
N ALA A 53 7.81 11.61 -7.24
CA ALA A 53 7.10 12.26 -8.34
C ALA A 53 7.27 11.45 -9.61
N HIS A 54 6.20 11.38 -10.40
CA HIS A 54 6.29 10.77 -11.72
C HIS A 54 7.23 11.62 -12.58
N HIS A 55 8.15 10.95 -13.25
CA HIS A 55 9.28 11.58 -13.91
C HIS A 55 8.90 12.24 -15.22
N SER A 56 8.13 11.54 -16.05
CA SER A 56 7.81 12.00 -17.37
C SER A 56 6.41 12.58 -17.44
N ASP A 57 5.93 12.78 -18.65
CA ASP A 57 4.57 13.26 -18.89
C ASP A 57 3.56 12.22 -18.42
N THR A 58 2.81 12.56 -17.39
CA THR A 58 1.84 11.66 -16.77
C THR A 58 0.42 11.90 -17.26
N ARG A 59 0.23 12.61 -18.38
CA ARG A 59 -1.12 12.92 -18.88
C ARG A 59 -1.96 11.67 -19.12
N GLY A 60 -1.32 10.55 -19.48
CA GLY A 60 -2.02 9.28 -19.64
C GLY A 60 -2.15 8.48 -18.35
N ALA A 61 -1.52 8.90 -17.27
CA ALA A 61 -1.52 8.16 -16.03
C ALA A 61 -2.65 8.63 -15.13
N ASN A 62 -3.40 7.69 -14.58
CA ASN A 62 -4.39 8.00 -13.57
C ASN A 62 -3.70 7.96 -12.21
N LEU A 63 -3.30 9.11 -11.70
CA LEU A 63 -2.55 9.20 -10.45
C LEU A 63 -3.35 8.65 -9.26
N LYS A 64 -4.66 8.76 -9.31
CA LYS A 64 -5.52 8.18 -8.27
C LYS A 64 -5.37 6.66 -8.21
N ILE A 65 -5.37 6.00 -9.36
CA ILE A 65 -5.18 4.55 -9.41
C ILE A 65 -3.75 4.20 -8.99
N CYS A 66 -2.76 4.97 -9.44
CA CYS A 66 -1.38 4.77 -9.00
C CYS A 66 -1.26 4.84 -7.49
N TYR A 67 -1.93 5.80 -6.87
CA TYR A 67 -1.91 5.98 -5.42
C TYR A 67 -2.54 4.77 -4.71
N VAL A 68 -3.72 4.35 -5.16
CA VAL A 68 -4.44 3.22 -4.56
C VAL A 68 -3.60 1.94 -4.64
N VAL A 69 -3.03 1.66 -5.82
CA VAL A 69 -2.19 0.46 -5.99
C VAL A 69 -0.96 0.52 -5.10
N THR A 70 -0.36 1.71 -4.96
CA THR A 70 0.78 1.90 -4.07
C THR A 70 0.41 1.57 -2.62
N MET A 71 -0.77 2.02 -2.17
CA MET A 71 -1.24 1.73 -0.82
C MET A 71 -1.53 0.24 -0.61
N TYR A 72 -2.11 -0.44 -1.61
CA TYR A 72 -2.33 -1.87 -1.55
C TYR A 72 -1.01 -2.63 -1.40
N LYS A 73 -0.03 -2.30 -2.23
CA LYS A 73 1.27 -2.96 -2.18
C LYS A 73 1.95 -2.77 -0.83
N LEU A 74 1.87 -1.55 -0.30
CA LEU A 74 2.45 -1.25 1.01
C LEU A 74 1.76 -2.04 2.11
N ALA A 75 0.42 -2.07 2.11
CA ALA A 75 -0.34 -2.80 3.12
C ALA A 75 -0.04 -4.30 3.08
N GLU A 76 0.05 -4.88 1.88
CA GLU A 76 0.44 -6.28 1.70
C GLU A 76 1.81 -6.56 2.31
N GLN A 77 2.77 -5.69 2.01
CA GLN A 77 4.13 -5.86 2.53
C GLN A 77 4.18 -5.78 4.05
N ILE A 78 3.46 -4.83 4.63
CA ILE A 78 3.43 -4.65 6.08
C ILE A 78 2.86 -5.88 6.76
N ILE A 79 1.69 -6.36 6.31
CA ILE A 79 1.06 -7.50 6.97
C ILE A 79 1.85 -8.79 6.77
N GLN A 80 2.47 -8.96 5.60
CA GLN A 80 3.26 -10.14 5.30
C GLN A 80 4.55 -10.18 6.13
N SER A 81 5.14 -9.00 6.38
CA SER A 81 6.36 -8.90 7.18
C SER A 81 6.09 -9.01 8.67
N ALA A 82 5.08 -8.32 9.15
CA ALA A 82 4.75 -8.28 10.58
C ALA A 82 4.04 -9.55 11.04
N LYS A 83 3.20 -10.13 10.20
CA LYS A 83 2.38 -11.31 10.51
C LYS A 83 1.58 -11.12 11.77
N ARG A 84 1.07 -9.90 11.96
CA ARG A 84 0.22 -9.58 13.09
C ARG A 84 -0.61 -8.34 12.76
N ILE A 85 -1.75 -8.24 13.41
CA ILE A 85 -2.59 -7.05 13.35
C ILE A 85 -3.06 -6.68 14.75
N HIS A 86 -3.38 -5.40 14.93
CA HIS A 86 -4.04 -4.92 16.13
C HIS A 86 -5.52 -4.77 15.83
N ALA A 87 -6.35 -5.57 16.50
CA ALA A 87 -7.79 -5.53 16.31
C ALA A 87 -8.42 -4.68 17.42
N PRO A 88 -9.18 -3.63 17.08
CA PRO A 88 -9.86 -2.83 18.09
C PRO A 88 -11.01 -3.62 18.71
N SER A 89 -11.48 -3.14 19.85
CA SER A 89 -12.66 -3.74 20.48
C SER A 89 -13.88 -3.57 19.58
N TYR A 90 -14.78 -4.57 19.62
CA TYR A 90 -15.97 -4.58 18.77
C TYR A 90 -17.21 -4.67 19.63
N TYR A 91 -17.92 -3.54 19.78
CA TYR A 91 -19.19 -3.43 20.50
C TYR A 91 -19.22 -4.10 21.88
N GLY A 92 -18.06 -4.18 22.55
CA GLY A 92 -17.97 -4.86 23.83
C GLY A 92 -18.06 -6.37 23.74
N ILE A 93 -18.22 -6.94 22.55
CA ILE A 93 -18.29 -8.41 22.36
C ILE A 93 -16.90 -8.99 22.28
N PHE A 94 -16.02 -8.33 21.51
CA PHE A 94 -14.63 -8.75 21.38
C PHE A 94 -13.73 -7.69 21.98
N PRO A 95 -12.78 -8.06 22.84
CA PRO A 95 -11.83 -7.09 23.40
C PRO A 95 -10.81 -6.67 22.35
N GLU A 96 -10.20 -5.52 22.60
CA GLU A 96 -9.05 -5.08 21.82
C GLU A 96 -7.90 -6.07 22.03
N MET A 97 -7.26 -6.52 20.95
CA MET A 97 -6.20 -7.50 21.06
C MET A 97 -5.27 -7.45 19.85
N ASP A 98 -4.06 -7.93 20.06
CA ASP A 98 -3.11 -8.20 18.97
C ASP A 98 -3.30 -9.65 18.54
N ILE A 99 -3.38 -9.86 17.22
CA ILE A 99 -3.55 -11.19 16.65
C ILE A 99 -2.30 -11.51 15.83
N GLU A 100 -1.67 -12.64 16.15
CA GLU A 100 -0.49 -13.11 15.44
C GLU A 100 -0.84 -14.22 14.48
N PHE A 101 -0.20 -14.21 13.30
CA PHE A 101 -0.45 -15.18 12.26
C PHE A 101 0.80 -16.00 11.98
N VAL A 102 0.61 -17.28 11.67
CA VAL A 102 1.69 -18.15 11.21
C VAL A 102 1.72 -18.22 9.69
N ASP A 103 0.62 -17.90 9.03
CA ASP A 103 0.55 -17.88 7.57
C ASP A 103 -0.24 -16.66 7.11
N VAL A 104 0.29 -15.98 6.10
CA VAL A 104 -0.37 -14.80 5.49
C VAL A 104 -0.35 -15.00 3.99
N ARG A 105 -1.54 -15.14 3.39
CA ARG A 105 -1.68 -15.28 1.94
C ARG A 105 -2.28 -14.02 1.36
N ILE A 106 -1.58 -13.43 0.40
CA ILE A 106 -1.99 -12.21 -0.27
C ILE A 106 -2.76 -12.57 -1.55
N ASP A 107 -3.92 -11.99 -1.73
CA ASP A 107 -4.74 -12.19 -2.92
C ASP A 107 -5.47 -10.90 -3.30
N SER A 108 -4.85 -9.76 -3.02
CA SER A 108 -5.49 -8.49 -3.28
C SER A 108 -5.46 -8.12 -4.75
N CYS A 109 -6.51 -7.48 -5.21
CA CYS A 109 -6.60 -6.94 -6.56
C CYS A 109 -7.58 -5.78 -6.55
N PHE A 110 -7.08 -4.57 -6.74
CA PHE A 110 -7.93 -3.40 -6.65
C PHE A 110 -8.98 -3.32 -7.78
N GLU A 111 -8.72 -4.00 -8.90
CA GLU A 111 -9.65 -4.03 -10.04
C GLU A 111 -10.71 -5.11 -9.91
N ARG A 112 -10.57 -5.99 -8.92
CA ARG A 112 -11.49 -7.11 -8.75
C ARG A 112 -12.85 -6.62 -8.28
N ALA A 113 -13.89 -7.06 -8.96
CA ALA A 113 -15.27 -6.71 -8.60
C ALA A 113 -15.90 -7.69 -7.62
N ASP A 114 -15.30 -8.85 -7.42
CA ASP A 114 -15.84 -9.85 -6.50
C ASP A 114 -15.55 -9.48 -5.04
N LYS A 115 -16.15 -10.24 -4.14
CA LYS A 115 -16.05 -9.97 -2.70
C LYS A 115 -15.01 -10.82 -2.01
N GLN A 116 -13.98 -11.22 -2.73
CA GLN A 116 -12.92 -11.99 -2.11
C GLN A 116 -12.05 -11.12 -1.23
N PRO A 117 -11.55 -11.66 -0.12
CA PRO A 117 -10.69 -10.88 0.76
C PRO A 117 -9.34 -10.61 0.10
N ASP A 118 -8.71 -9.51 0.50
CA ASP A 118 -7.37 -9.16 0.02
C ASP A 118 -6.31 -10.04 0.67
N VAL A 119 -6.53 -10.46 1.92
CA VAL A 119 -5.57 -11.25 2.67
C VAL A 119 -6.31 -12.34 3.44
N ILE A 120 -5.77 -13.54 3.42
CA ILE A 120 -6.22 -14.63 4.29
C ILE A 120 -5.08 -14.95 5.24
N ALA A 121 -5.29 -14.70 6.52
CA ALA A 121 -4.28 -14.89 7.55
C ALA A 121 -4.72 -15.97 8.52
N THR A 122 -3.81 -16.87 8.88
CA THR A 122 -4.10 -18.03 9.71
C THR A 122 -3.29 -17.98 11.00
N THR A 123 -3.95 -18.16 12.12
CA THR A 123 -3.30 -18.23 13.43
C THR A 123 -2.69 -19.60 13.68
N LYS A 124 -1.89 -19.72 14.74
CA LYS A 124 -1.29 -20.97 15.16
C LYS A 124 -2.35 -22.04 15.46
N GLU A 125 -3.52 -21.61 15.95
CA GLU A 125 -4.62 -22.51 16.28
C GLU A 125 -5.45 -22.90 15.06
N GLY A 126 -5.11 -22.39 13.88
CA GLY A 126 -5.82 -22.70 12.65
C GLY A 126 -6.99 -21.78 12.34
N GLN A 127 -7.22 -20.76 13.16
CA GLN A 127 -8.28 -19.80 12.91
C GLN A 127 -7.88 -18.88 11.78
N GLN A 128 -8.81 -18.64 10.85
CA GLN A 128 -8.56 -17.78 9.69
C GLN A 128 -9.23 -16.43 9.86
N TYR A 129 -8.51 -15.38 9.46
CA TYR A 129 -9.02 -14.03 9.39
C TYR A 129 -8.99 -13.57 7.94
N LEU A 130 -10.11 -13.05 7.49
CA LEU A 130 -10.25 -12.50 6.14
C LEU A 130 -10.12 -10.99 6.25
N ILE A 131 -9.10 -10.45 5.60
CA ILE A 131 -8.79 -9.03 5.74
C ILE A 131 -9.02 -8.35 4.40
N GLU A 132 -9.76 -7.24 4.44
CA GLU A 132 -10.00 -6.42 3.27
C GLU A 132 -9.39 -5.05 3.51
N PHE A 133 -8.63 -4.56 2.50
CA PHE A 133 -8.08 -3.21 2.55
C PHE A 133 -9.14 -2.22 2.10
N LEU A 134 -9.35 -1.19 2.91
CA LEU A 134 -10.38 -0.21 2.66
C LEU A 134 -9.75 1.18 2.55
N PHE A 135 -9.70 1.70 1.33
CA PHE A 135 -9.17 3.02 1.06
C PHE A 135 -10.29 3.95 0.59
N GLN A 136 -10.17 5.22 0.94
CA GLN A 136 -11.19 6.22 0.60
C GLN A 136 -11.53 6.22 -0.88
N TYR A 137 -10.53 6.11 -1.74
CA TYR A 137 -10.74 6.16 -3.19
C TYR A 137 -11.36 4.89 -3.74
N LYS A 138 -11.15 3.76 -3.09
CA LYS A 138 -11.77 2.49 -3.46
C LYS A 138 -13.29 2.55 -3.27
N ILE A 139 -13.73 3.15 -2.18
CA ILE A 139 -15.17 3.24 -1.84
C ILE A 139 -15.91 4.09 -2.87
N GLN A 140 -15.28 5.09 -3.43
CA GLN A 140 -15.91 6.03 -4.36
C GLN A 140 -16.16 5.47 -5.74
N HIS A 141 -15.70 4.26 -6.01
CA HIS A 141 -15.83 3.61 -7.32
C HIS A 141 -17.04 2.69 -7.42
N LYS A 142 -18.06 2.98 -6.69
CA LYS A 142 -19.29 2.19 -6.80
C LYS A 142 -20.03 2.45 -8.10
#